data_86a7ecfa4b3037ceac8f61c40bc3ac62
#
_entry.id   86a7ecfa4b3037ceac8f61c40bc3ac62
#
_cell.length_a   1.000
_cell.length_b   1.000
_cell.length_c   1.000
_cell.angle_alpha   90.00
_cell.angle_beta   90.00
_cell.angle_gamma   90.00
#
_symmetry.space_group_name_H-M   'P 1'
#
loop_
_entity.id
_entity.type
_entity.pdbx_description
1 polymer ?
#
loop_
_entity_poly.entity_id
_entity_poly.type
_entity_poly.pdbx_seq_one_letter_code
_entity_poly.pdbx_strand_id
1 'polypeptide(L)'
;PYVSASAKVRYQTDDYDRTSVYGVSEAFFKEDTKGTMQGETLAEGRFLSYIDVDRHQNVCVIGDYLAQTAFRGDALGKTISLSGVPYTVIGVLSKSGDSSEGSADDVIYIPYENAQRMGTGTMMMGTDEMFLLTATSRDTASAAKGIVEKRLYKTYQSSDYYMAMTSAEMMDAMNTMMNTMMIVLVAIAAISLLVGGIGIMNIMLV
;
A
#
# COMPACT_ATOMS: atom_id res chain seq x y z
N PRO A 1 0.12 -11.48 7.19
CA PRO A 1 -0.88 -11.22 6.15
C PRO A 1 -1.22 -9.73 6.09
N TYR A 2 -1.67 -9.31 4.91
CA TYR A 2 -2.04 -7.95 4.58
C TYR A 2 -3.17 -8.02 3.55
N VAL A 3 -4.25 -7.32 3.78
CA VAL A 3 -5.40 -7.28 2.88
C VAL A 3 -5.95 -5.86 2.79
N SER A 4 -6.31 -5.41 1.59
CA SER A 4 -7.06 -4.16 1.42
C SER A 4 -8.54 -4.43 1.64
N ALA A 5 -9.18 -3.62 2.49
CA ALA A 5 -10.62 -3.70 2.75
C ALA A 5 -11.36 -2.59 2.03
N SER A 6 -12.49 -2.93 1.42
CA SER A 6 -13.42 -1.95 0.88
C SER A 6 -14.38 -1.50 1.98
N ALA A 7 -13.96 -0.52 2.76
CA ALA A 7 -14.75 -0.02 3.87
C ALA A 7 -15.11 1.46 3.67
N LYS A 8 -16.37 1.80 3.94
CA LYS A 8 -16.79 3.19 3.99
C LYS A 8 -16.41 3.77 5.36
N VAL A 9 -15.51 4.75 5.35
CA VAL A 9 -15.00 5.39 6.57
C VAL A 9 -15.88 6.59 6.91
N ARG A 10 -16.38 6.64 8.15
CA ARG A 10 -17.20 7.74 8.64
C ARG A 10 -16.85 8.13 10.05
N TYR A 11 -16.73 9.43 10.28
CA TYR A 11 -16.63 9.99 11.63
C TYR A 11 -17.68 11.11 11.80
N GLN A 12 -18.55 10.96 12.80
CA GLN A 12 -19.72 11.82 12.99
C GLN A 12 -20.61 11.88 11.73
N THR A 13 -20.65 13.03 11.05
CA THR A 13 -21.40 13.26 9.82
C THR A 13 -20.56 13.21 8.56
N ASP A 14 -19.24 13.18 8.71
CA ASP A 14 -18.31 13.28 7.58
C ASP A 14 -17.89 11.91 7.07
N ASP A 15 -17.93 11.75 5.75
CA ASP A 15 -17.48 10.56 5.04
C ASP A 15 -16.07 10.80 4.47
N TYR A 16 -15.19 9.80 4.58
CA TYR A 16 -13.81 9.81 4.11
C TYR A 16 -13.65 8.73 3.04
N ASP A 17 -14.06 9.04 1.80
CA ASP A 17 -14.20 8.05 0.73
C ASP A 17 -12.86 7.59 0.14
N ARG A 18 -11.78 8.35 0.33
CA ARG A 18 -10.44 8.02 -0.20
C ARG A 18 -9.51 7.38 0.80
N THR A 19 -9.93 7.28 2.06
CA THR A 19 -9.12 6.66 3.11
C THR A 19 -8.93 5.17 2.82
N SER A 20 -7.69 4.75 2.79
CA SER A 20 -7.32 3.34 2.58
C SER A 20 -7.45 2.56 3.88
N VAL A 21 -8.19 1.45 3.84
CA VAL A 21 -8.34 0.56 5.00
C VAL A 21 -7.64 -0.75 4.73
N TYR A 22 -6.76 -1.14 5.65
CA TYR A 22 -5.96 -2.36 5.53
C TYR A 22 -6.13 -3.26 6.75
N GLY A 23 -6.35 -4.53 6.47
CA GLY A 23 -6.29 -5.58 7.46
C GLY A 23 -4.89 -6.15 7.57
N VAL A 24 -4.34 -6.13 8.77
CA VAL A 24 -2.96 -6.56 9.02
C VAL A 24 -2.87 -7.45 10.26
N SER A 25 -1.81 -8.27 10.30
CA SER A 25 -1.44 -8.99 11.52
C SER A 25 -0.53 -8.14 12.41
N GLU A 26 -0.34 -8.59 13.64
CA GLU A 26 0.60 -7.97 14.59
C GLU A 26 2.03 -7.87 14.06
N ALA A 27 2.45 -8.86 13.26
CA ALA A 27 3.78 -8.91 12.65
C ALA A 27 4.03 -7.81 11.60
N PHE A 28 2.99 -7.06 11.22
CA PHE A 28 3.13 -5.93 10.30
C PHE A 28 3.89 -4.76 10.93
N PHE A 29 3.84 -4.64 12.25
CA PHE A 29 4.57 -3.64 13.01
C PHE A 29 5.85 -4.26 13.60
N LYS A 30 6.97 -3.57 13.45
CA LYS A 30 8.26 -3.96 14.00
C LYS A 30 8.59 -3.10 15.20
N GLU A 31 8.62 -3.68 16.38
CA GLU A 31 8.92 -2.96 17.62
C GLU A 31 10.35 -2.37 17.64
N ASP A 32 11.31 -3.06 17.03
CA ASP A 32 12.71 -2.60 16.96
C ASP A 32 12.86 -1.23 16.30
N THR A 33 12.06 -0.98 15.26
CA THR A 33 12.05 0.29 14.53
C THR A 33 10.90 1.20 14.92
N LYS A 34 9.99 0.73 15.80
CA LYS A 34 8.70 1.38 16.11
C LYS A 34 7.92 1.76 14.87
N GLY A 35 8.00 0.93 13.84
CA GLY A 35 7.42 1.21 12.55
C GLY A 35 6.75 0.01 11.90
N THR A 36 5.88 0.30 10.94
CA THR A 36 5.24 -0.70 10.09
C THR A 36 6.22 -1.27 9.06
N MET A 37 5.85 -2.37 8.41
CA MET A 37 6.61 -2.91 7.29
C MET A 37 6.72 -1.95 6.09
N GLN A 38 5.86 -0.94 6.02
CA GLN A 38 5.89 0.10 4.98
C GLN A 38 6.71 1.32 5.38
N GLY A 39 7.26 1.33 6.60
CA GLY A 39 8.14 2.38 7.10
C GLY A 39 7.44 3.49 7.89
N GLU A 40 6.13 3.41 8.08
CA GLU A 40 5.38 4.33 8.91
C GLU A 40 5.72 4.09 10.39
N THR A 41 5.93 5.15 11.14
CA THR A 41 6.25 5.07 12.58
C THR A 41 5.03 5.43 13.42
N LEU A 42 5.00 4.97 14.67
CA LEU A 42 3.94 5.27 15.62
C LEU A 42 4.25 6.59 16.33
N ALA A 43 3.29 7.54 16.28
CA ALA A 43 3.37 8.81 17.01
C ALA A 43 2.83 8.67 18.43
N GLU A 44 1.64 8.07 18.57
CA GLU A 44 0.94 7.97 19.84
C GLU A 44 0.24 6.62 19.98
N GLY A 45 0.04 6.16 21.23
CA GLY A 45 -0.67 4.93 21.53
C GLY A 45 0.15 3.67 21.25
N ARG A 46 -0.50 2.64 20.74
CA ARG A 46 0.12 1.35 20.39
C ARG A 46 -0.41 0.81 19.05
N PHE A 47 0.35 -0.08 18.44
CA PHE A 47 -0.11 -0.84 17.28
C PHE A 47 -0.97 -2.04 17.70
N LEU A 48 -1.53 -2.76 16.72
CA LEU A 48 -2.30 -3.98 16.92
C LEU A 48 -1.43 -5.04 17.58
N SER A 49 -1.94 -5.65 18.65
CA SER A 49 -1.29 -6.77 19.33
C SER A 49 -1.87 -8.10 18.85
N TYR A 50 -1.17 -9.20 19.16
CA TYR A 50 -1.67 -10.54 18.87
C TYR A 50 -3.09 -10.77 19.45
N ILE A 51 -3.36 -10.26 20.66
CA ILE A 51 -4.69 -10.41 21.29
C ILE A 51 -5.78 -9.67 20.52
N ASP A 52 -5.47 -8.49 19.95
CA ASP A 52 -6.44 -7.72 19.18
C ASP A 52 -6.80 -8.46 17.88
N VAL A 53 -5.83 -9.10 17.25
CA VAL A 53 -6.02 -9.89 16.03
C VAL A 53 -6.75 -11.20 16.34
N ASP A 54 -6.27 -11.99 17.32
CA ASP A 54 -6.82 -13.30 17.68
C ASP A 54 -8.28 -13.21 18.16
N ARG A 55 -8.62 -12.15 18.89
CA ARG A 55 -9.99 -11.92 19.37
C ARG A 55 -10.86 -11.07 18.46
N HIS A 56 -10.37 -10.74 17.28
CA HIS A 56 -11.10 -9.91 16.29
C HIS A 56 -11.65 -8.61 16.89
N GLN A 57 -10.86 -7.94 17.74
CA GLN A 57 -11.32 -6.75 18.41
C GLN A 57 -11.57 -5.61 17.42
N ASN A 58 -12.62 -4.83 17.66
CA ASN A 58 -12.93 -3.65 16.85
C ASN A 58 -12.05 -2.48 17.29
N VAL A 59 -10.76 -2.58 17.01
CA VAL A 59 -9.75 -1.56 17.26
C VAL A 59 -9.05 -1.19 15.97
N CYS A 60 -8.55 0.03 15.88
CA CYS A 60 -7.84 0.50 14.70
C CYS A 60 -6.67 1.41 15.05
N VAL A 61 -5.70 1.47 14.16
CA VAL A 61 -4.62 2.45 14.15
C VAL A 61 -4.83 3.33 12.92
N ILE A 62 -4.77 4.65 13.10
CA ILE A 62 -5.05 5.61 12.03
C ILE A 62 -3.81 6.41 11.65
N GLY A 63 -3.76 6.87 10.39
CA GLY A 63 -2.72 7.77 9.91
C GLY A 63 -2.89 9.20 10.40
N ASP A 64 -1.84 10.01 10.23
CA ASP A 64 -1.82 11.42 10.67
C ASP A 64 -2.91 12.26 10.01
N TYR A 65 -3.21 12.03 8.73
CA TYR A 65 -4.24 12.79 8.03
C TYR A 65 -5.60 12.72 8.75
N LEU A 66 -6.07 11.51 9.07
CA LEU A 66 -7.33 11.31 9.79
C LEU A 66 -7.26 11.84 11.23
N ALA A 67 -6.14 11.66 11.91
CA ALA A 67 -5.95 12.16 13.26
C ALA A 67 -6.11 13.69 13.32
N GLN A 68 -5.59 14.42 12.33
CA GLN A 68 -5.70 15.86 12.26
C GLN A 68 -7.07 16.32 11.73
N THR A 69 -7.56 15.72 10.66
CA THR A 69 -8.76 16.19 9.95
C THR A 69 -10.04 15.80 10.68
N ALA A 70 -10.17 14.53 11.09
CA ALA A 70 -11.37 14.04 11.77
C ALA A 70 -11.36 14.34 13.27
N PHE A 71 -10.21 14.19 13.92
CA PHE A 71 -10.12 14.25 15.39
C PHE A 71 -9.39 15.46 15.94
N ARG A 72 -8.86 16.35 15.07
CA ARG A 72 -8.12 17.58 15.46
C ARG A 72 -6.94 17.28 16.40
N GLY A 73 -6.27 16.16 16.18
CA GLY A 73 -5.13 15.69 16.97
C GLY A 73 -5.46 14.93 18.25
N ASP A 74 -6.73 14.78 18.62
CA ASP A 74 -7.16 14.04 19.80
C ASP A 74 -7.96 12.79 19.38
N ALA A 75 -7.28 11.80 18.85
CA ALA A 75 -7.90 10.60 18.26
C ALA A 75 -7.92 9.40 19.19
N LEU A 76 -6.95 9.28 20.11
CA LEU A 76 -6.83 8.09 20.98
C LEU A 76 -8.08 7.85 21.83
N GLY A 77 -8.55 6.60 21.84
CA GLY A 77 -9.73 6.18 22.58
C GLY A 77 -11.06 6.61 21.97
N LYS A 78 -11.06 7.40 20.89
CA LYS A 78 -12.28 7.76 20.16
C LYS A 78 -12.68 6.67 19.18
N THR A 79 -13.90 6.77 18.67
CA THR A 79 -14.50 5.74 17.82
C THR A 79 -14.72 6.31 16.42
N ILE A 80 -14.30 5.54 15.40
CA ILE A 80 -14.57 5.78 13.99
C ILE A 80 -15.43 4.62 13.42
N SER A 81 -16.32 4.90 12.51
CA SER A 81 -17.19 3.90 11.89
C SER A 81 -16.60 3.41 10.56
N LEU A 82 -16.41 2.11 10.43
CA LEU A 82 -15.99 1.44 9.20
C LEU A 82 -17.14 0.57 8.71
N SER A 83 -17.76 0.94 7.60
CA SER A 83 -18.95 0.26 7.04
C SER A 83 -20.08 0.04 8.06
N GLY A 84 -20.28 1.01 8.98
CA GLY A 84 -21.30 0.94 10.02
C GLY A 84 -20.86 0.23 11.31
N VAL A 85 -19.67 -0.37 11.35
CA VAL A 85 -19.11 -1.01 12.54
C VAL A 85 -18.21 -0.01 13.28
N PRO A 86 -18.42 0.23 14.59
CA PRO A 86 -17.58 1.13 15.36
C PRO A 86 -16.22 0.49 15.71
N TYR A 87 -15.13 1.22 15.45
CA TYR A 87 -13.76 0.85 15.80
C TYR A 87 -13.16 1.88 16.73
N THR A 88 -12.50 1.43 17.79
CA THR A 88 -11.81 2.31 18.74
C THR A 88 -10.38 2.57 18.27
N VAL A 89 -9.99 3.82 18.20
CA VAL A 89 -8.62 4.23 17.85
C VAL A 89 -7.69 3.94 19.02
N ILE A 90 -6.71 3.07 18.81
CA ILE A 90 -5.71 2.66 19.82
C ILE A 90 -4.31 3.19 19.54
N GLY A 91 -4.08 3.72 18.35
CA GLY A 91 -2.80 4.30 17.96
C GLY A 91 -2.95 5.27 16.80
N VAL A 92 -1.99 6.17 16.71
CA VAL A 92 -1.87 7.17 15.63
C VAL A 92 -0.47 7.06 15.06
N LEU A 93 -0.38 6.99 13.73
CA LEU A 93 0.90 6.98 13.02
C LEU A 93 1.48 8.38 12.90
N SER A 94 2.79 8.46 12.84
CA SER A 94 3.49 9.71 12.57
C SER A 94 3.29 10.15 11.13
N LYS A 95 3.29 11.43 10.90
CA LYS A 95 3.31 11.99 9.56
C LYS A 95 4.53 11.49 8.78
N SER A 96 4.29 10.87 7.64
CA SER A 96 5.34 10.28 6.79
C SER A 96 5.75 11.20 5.65
N GLY A 97 4.85 12.03 5.15
CA GLY A 97 5.11 12.90 4.01
C GLY A 97 4.01 13.91 3.76
N ASP A 98 3.25 13.70 2.71
CA ASP A 98 2.10 14.54 2.36
C ASP A 98 0.86 14.03 3.10
N SER A 99 0.39 14.84 4.05
CA SER A 99 -0.82 14.56 4.83
C SER A 99 -2.02 15.17 4.11
N SER A 100 -2.42 14.54 3.01
CA SER A 100 -3.59 14.89 2.21
C SER A 100 -4.53 13.70 2.04
N GLU A 101 -5.75 13.96 1.61
CA GLU A 101 -6.74 12.92 1.33
C GLU A 101 -6.25 11.96 0.24
N GLY A 102 -6.25 10.66 0.54
CA GLY A 102 -5.77 9.60 -0.34
C GLY A 102 -4.24 9.45 -0.40
N SER A 103 -3.50 10.16 0.47
CA SER A 103 -2.05 10.00 0.63
C SER A 103 -1.68 8.75 1.44
N ALA A 104 -0.38 8.49 1.58
CA ALA A 104 0.11 7.42 2.45
C ALA A 104 -0.25 7.65 3.93
N ASP A 105 -0.44 8.91 4.35
CA ASP A 105 -0.86 9.26 5.71
C ASP A 105 -2.39 9.16 5.92
N ASP A 106 -3.17 8.86 4.86
CA ASP A 106 -4.61 8.64 4.91
C ASP A 106 -4.94 7.15 4.91
N VAL A 107 -4.63 6.50 6.03
CA VAL A 107 -4.69 5.05 6.19
C VAL A 107 -5.32 4.65 7.52
N ILE A 108 -5.99 3.50 7.53
CA ILE A 108 -6.49 2.84 8.74
C ILE A 108 -6.02 1.39 8.73
N TYR A 109 -5.39 0.96 9.81
CA TYR A 109 -5.03 -0.43 10.04
C TYR A 109 -5.99 -1.08 11.05
N ILE A 110 -6.56 -2.21 10.68
CA ILE A 110 -7.48 -3.02 11.50
C ILE A 110 -6.99 -4.48 11.56
N PRO A 111 -7.49 -5.30 12.49
CA PRO A 111 -7.20 -6.73 12.50
C PRO A 111 -7.56 -7.39 11.16
N TYR A 112 -6.68 -8.24 10.68
CA TYR A 112 -6.76 -8.89 9.36
C TYR A 112 -8.11 -9.55 9.08
N GLU A 113 -8.64 -10.32 10.02
CA GLU A 113 -9.90 -11.04 9.81
C GLU A 113 -11.13 -10.11 9.80
N ASN A 114 -11.05 -8.98 10.51
CA ASN A 114 -12.12 -7.98 10.44
C ASN A 114 -12.18 -7.35 9.04
N ALA A 115 -11.02 -7.10 8.43
CA ALA A 115 -10.95 -6.59 7.07
C ALA A 115 -11.51 -7.58 6.05
N GLN A 116 -11.21 -8.88 6.20
CA GLN A 116 -11.77 -9.92 5.33
C GLN A 116 -13.31 -9.95 5.37
N ARG A 117 -13.91 -9.74 6.54
CA ARG A 117 -15.38 -9.72 6.70
C ARG A 117 -16.04 -8.51 6.06
N MET A 118 -15.32 -7.40 5.89
CA MET A 118 -15.82 -6.19 5.21
C MET A 118 -15.83 -6.31 3.69
N GLY A 119 -15.26 -7.36 3.15
CA GLY A 119 -15.04 -7.53 1.72
C GLY A 119 -13.69 -6.94 1.30
N THR A 120 -13.00 -7.68 0.45
CA THR A 120 -11.73 -7.25 -0.11
C THR A 120 -11.95 -6.14 -1.13
N GLY A 121 -11.32 -5.01 -0.94
CA GLY A 121 -11.24 -3.96 -1.95
C GLY A 121 -10.57 -4.52 -3.21
N THR A 122 -11.10 -4.15 -4.36
CA THR A 122 -10.56 -4.58 -5.65
C THR A 122 -9.18 -3.94 -5.84
N MET A 123 -8.12 -4.57 -5.37
CA MET A 123 -6.82 -4.35 -6.01
C MET A 123 -6.90 -4.92 -7.42
N MET A 124 -6.22 -4.34 -8.38
CA MET A 124 -6.26 -4.63 -9.83
C MET A 124 -6.06 -6.12 -10.22
N MET A 125 -5.91 -7.04 -9.28
CA MET A 125 -5.61 -8.46 -9.48
C MET A 125 -6.42 -9.42 -8.60
N GLY A 126 -7.67 -9.10 -8.26
CA GLY A 126 -8.53 -10.08 -7.58
C GLY A 126 -8.55 -9.96 -6.04
N THR A 127 -9.32 -10.83 -5.39
CA THR A 127 -9.59 -10.88 -3.95
C THR A 127 -8.43 -11.52 -3.16
N ASP A 128 -7.18 -11.11 -3.38
CA ASP A 128 -6.05 -11.94 -3.04
C ASP A 128 -5.43 -11.53 -1.71
N GLU A 129 -5.18 -12.50 -0.88
CA GLU A 129 -4.40 -12.36 0.33
C GLU A 129 -2.95 -12.04 -0.04
N MET A 130 -2.45 -10.91 0.41
CA MET A 130 -1.05 -10.55 0.25
C MET A 130 -0.26 -10.92 1.49
N PHE A 131 0.86 -11.60 1.30
CA PHE A 131 1.82 -11.89 2.36
C PHE A 131 3.08 -11.08 2.13
N LEU A 132 3.38 -10.17 3.06
CA LEU A 132 4.63 -9.43 3.09
C LEU A 132 5.68 -10.24 3.85
N LEU A 133 6.81 -10.52 3.22
CA LEU A 133 7.95 -11.20 3.80
C LEU A 133 9.14 -10.25 3.83
N THR A 134 9.79 -10.13 4.98
CA THR A 134 10.98 -9.31 5.13
C THR A 134 12.22 -10.20 5.07
N ALA A 135 13.16 -9.84 4.21
CA ALA A 135 14.48 -10.48 4.13
C ALA A 135 15.57 -9.54 4.68
N THR A 136 16.66 -10.12 5.18
CA THR A 136 17.78 -9.36 5.75
C THR A 136 18.68 -8.72 4.70
N SER A 137 18.65 -9.21 3.46
CA SER A 137 19.42 -8.66 2.35
C SER A 137 18.70 -8.95 1.00
N ARG A 138 19.16 -8.26 -0.07
CA ARG A 138 18.65 -8.45 -1.43
C ARG A 138 18.83 -9.91 -1.93
N ASP A 139 19.99 -10.49 -1.66
CA ASP A 139 20.30 -11.86 -2.10
C ASP A 139 19.44 -12.89 -1.35
N THR A 140 19.22 -12.68 -0.05
CA THR A 140 18.33 -13.53 0.74
C THR A 140 16.87 -13.38 0.33
N ALA A 141 16.44 -12.22 -0.16
CA ALA A 141 15.09 -12.02 -0.68
C ALA A 141 14.82 -12.88 -1.93
N SER A 142 15.76 -12.93 -2.88
CA SER A 142 15.64 -13.75 -4.08
C SER A 142 15.67 -15.26 -3.75
N ALA A 143 16.51 -15.68 -2.82
CA ALA A 143 16.54 -17.07 -2.34
C ALA A 143 15.23 -17.44 -1.62
N ALA A 144 14.72 -16.58 -0.75
CA ALA A 144 13.45 -16.78 -0.05
C ALA A 144 12.28 -16.88 -1.03
N LYS A 145 12.21 -16.01 -2.05
CA LYS A 145 11.22 -16.10 -3.13
C LYS A 145 11.21 -17.50 -3.76
N GLY A 146 12.36 -18.02 -4.16
CA GLY A 146 12.45 -19.35 -4.78
C GLY A 146 11.99 -20.49 -3.87
N ILE A 147 12.18 -20.37 -2.55
CA ILE A 147 11.68 -21.35 -1.56
C ILE A 147 10.16 -21.26 -1.44
N VAL A 148 9.63 -20.03 -1.35
CA VAL A 148 8.18 -19.78 -1.26
C VAL A 148 7.47 -20.28 -2.52
N GLU A 149 7.97 -19.95 -3.70
CA GLU A 149 7.40 -20.38 -4.99
C GLU A 149 7.36 -21.91 -5.09
N LYS A 150 8.43 -22.60 -4.72
CA LYS A 150 8.45 -24.08 -4.69
C LYS A 150 7.41 -24.65 -3.74
N ARG A 151 7.19 -24.01 -2.59
CA ARG A 151 6.20 -24.46 -1.61
C ARG A 151 4.77 -24.21 -2.10
N LEU A 152 4.52 -23.05 -2.68
CA LEU A 152 3.22 -22.69 -3.28
C LEU A 152 2.90 -23.61 -4.47
N TYR A 153 3.88 -23.83 -5.36
CA TYR A 153 3.70 -24.75 -6.48
C TYR A 153 3.35 -26.17 -6.02
N LYS A 154 3.98 -26.65 -4.94
CA LYS A 154 3.65 -27.96 -4.36
C LYS A 154 2.21 -28.04 -3.83
N THR A 155 1.68 -26.93 -3.37
CA THR A 155 0.32 -26.84 -2.79
C THR A 155 -0.73 -26.66 -3.88
N TYR A 156 -0.52 -25.73 -4.81
CA TYR A 156 -1.50 -25.34 -5.82
C TYR A 156 -1.35 -26.08 -7.16
N GLN A 157 -0.22 -26.74 -7.40
CA GLN A 157 0.08 -27.51 -8.63
C GLN A 157 0.06 -26.66 -9.91
N SER A 158 -0.05 -25.32 -9.80
CA SER A 158 0.00 -24.35 -10.89
C SER A 158 0.60 -23.04 -10.40
N SER A 159 1.26 -22.32 -11.28
CA SER A 159 1.77 -20.96 -11.05
C SER A 159 0.72 -19.85 -11.26
N ASP A 160 -0.46 -20.21 -11.79
CA ASP A 160 -1.50 -19.23 -12.13
C ASP A 160 -2.27 -18.71 -10.91
N TYR A 161 -2.16 -19.43 -9.77
CA TYR A 161 -2.87 -19.10 -8.54
C TYR A 161 -2.09 -18.24 -7.55
N TYR A 162 -0.84 -17.90 -7.85
CA TYR A 162 -0.04 -17.04 -6.99
C TYR A 162 0.97 -16.21 -7.78
N MET A 163 1.30 -15.06 -7.25
CA MET A 163 2.38 -14.21 -7.75
C MET A 163 3.34 -13.91 -6.60
N ALA A 164 4.62 -14.21 -6.77
CA ALA A 164 5.66 -13.81 -5.83
C ALA A 164 6.58 -12.79 -6.50
N MET A 165 6.74 -11.64 -5.89
CA MET A 165 7.55 -10.54 -6.41
C MET A 165 8.46 -9.99 -5.33
N THR A 166 9.70 -9.72 -5.66
CA THR A 166 10.60 -8.99 -4.75
C THR A 166 10.50 -7.48 -5.03
N SER A 167 10.78 -6.65 -4.03
CA SER A 167 10.86 -5.19 -4.22
C SER A 167 11.89 -4.81 -5.28
N ALA A 168 12.96 -5.58 -5.42
CA ALA A 168 13.98 -5.38 -6.45
C ALA A 168 13.40 -5.60 -7.87
N GLU A 169 12.67 -6.69 -8.09
CA GLU A 169 12.01 -6.96 -9.37
C GLU A 169 10.97 -5.90 -9.72
N MET A 170 10.24 -5.42 -8.72
CA MET A 170 9.28 -4.32 -8.92
C MET A 170 9.98 -3.03 -9.36
N MET A 171 11.10 -2.68 -8.73
CA MET A 171 11.91 -1.52 -9.13
C MET A 171 12.50 -1.71 -10.52
N ASP A 172 12.99 -2.89 -10.87
CA ASP A 172 13.54 -3.19 -12.20
C ASP A 172 12.44 -3.10 -13.27
N ALA A 173 11.23 -3.55 -12.98
CA ALA A 173 10.08 -3.39 -13.87
C ALA A 173 9.72 -1.91 -14.08
N MET A 174 9.70 -1.10 -13.02
CA MET A 174 9.47 0.34 -13.11
C MET A 174 10.57 1.03 -13.93
N ASN A 175 11.85 0.70 -13.70
CA ASN A 175 12.97 1.26 -14.46
C ASN A 175 12.87 0.88 -15.95
N THR A 176 12.47 -0.35 -16.27
CA THR A 176 12.25 -0.78 -17.63
C THR A 176 11.11 0.00 -18.30
N MET A 177 10.02 0.22 -17.59
CA MET A 177 8.90 1.04 -18.07
C MET A 177 9.34 2.48 -18.32
N MET A 178 10.08 3.10 -17.40
CA MET A 178 10.64 4.45 -17.55
C MET A 178 11.57 4.55 -18.75
N ASN A 179 12.47 3.59 -18.93
CA ASN A 179 13.38 3.54 -20.07
C ASN A 179 12.62 3.40 -21.40
N THR A 180 11.58 2.57 -21.43
CA THR A 180 10.72 2.41 -22.60
C THR A 180 10.02 3.72 -22.95
N MET A 181 9.45 4.42 -21.96
CA MET A 181 8.85 5.74 -22.18
C MET A 181 9.87 6.75 -22.71
N MET A 182 11.08 6.75 -22.14
CA MET A 182 12.17 7.63 -22.60
C MET A 182 12.53 7.36 -24.07
N ILE A 183 12.66 6.10 -24.48
CA ILE A 183 12.95 5.72 -25.88
C ILE A 183 11.84 6.21 -26.81
N VAL A 184 10.58 6.04 -26.42
CA VAL A 184 9.43 6.53 -27.22
C VAL A 184 9.46 8.05 -27.36
N LEU A 185 9.72 8.79 -26.27
CA LEU A 185 9.82 10.25 -26.31
C LEU A 185 10.97 10.73 -27.21
N VAL A 186 12.14 10.08 -27.10
CA VAL A 186 13.30 10.39 -27.93
C VAL A 186 12.99 10.10 -29.42
N ALA A 187 12.31 9.00 -29.73
CA ALA A 187 11.90 8.68 -31.08
C ALA A 187 10.96 9.74 -31.67
N ILE A 188 9.96 10.18 -30.89
CA ILE A 188 9.03 11.25 -31.31
C ILE A 188 9.80 12.56 -31.55
N ALA A 189 10.69 12.93 -30.64
CA ALA A 189 11.52 14.14 -30.78
C ALA A 189 12.41 14.08 -32.00
N ALA A 190 13.04 12.93 -32.29
CA ALA A 190 13.88 12.72 -33.47
C ALA A 190 13.09 12.86 -34.77
N ILE A 191 11.89 12.28 -34.83
CA ILE A 191 11.01 12.41 -36.04
C ILE A 191 10.59 13.87 -36.18
N SER A 192 10.21 14.56 -35.12
CA SER A 192 9.83 15.97 -35.16
C SER A 192 10.97 16.87 -35.66
N LEU A 193 12.21 16.58 -35.20
CA LEU A 193 13.40 17.30 -35.63
C LEU A 193 13.71 17.06 -37.11
N LEU A 194 13.58 15.81 -37.60
CA LEU A 194 13.75 15.48 -39.02
C LEU A 194 12.73 16.22 -39.89
N VAL A 195 11.44 16.19 -39.48
CA VAL A 195 10.38 16.87 -40.25
C VAL A 195 10.62 18.38 -40.28
N GLY A 196 10.95 18.97 -39.11
CA GLY A 196 11.27 20.40 -39.00
C GLY A 196 12.52 20.79 -39.82
N GLY A 197 13.56 19.96 -39.75
CA GLY A 197 14.79 20.16 -40.53
C GLY A 197 14.57 20.13 -42.06
N ILE A 198 13.78 19.20 -42.57
CA ILE A 198 13.38 19.11 -43.98
C ILE A 198 12.57 20.33 -44.36
N GLY A 199 11.65 20.79 -43.50
CA GLY A 199 10.86 22.01 -43.75
C GLY A 199 11.71 23.26 -43.88
N ILE A 200 12.69 23.44 -43.00
CA ILE A 200 13.63 24.58 -43.06
C ILE A 200 14.53 24.51 -44.30
N MET A 201 15.04 23.31 -44.62
CA MET A 201 15.86 23.12 -45.81
C MET A 201 15.10 23.45 -47.09
N ASN A 202 13.83 23.09 -47.18
CA ASN A 202 12.99 23.38 -48.36
C ASN A 202 12.74 24.90 -48.52
N ILE A 203 12.65 25.65 -47.42
CA ILE A 203 12.50 27.13 -47.44
C ILE A 203 13.81 27.81 -47.85
N MET A 204 14.98 27.26 -47.51
CA MET A 204 16.27 27.85 -47.84
C MET A 204 16.71 27.56 -49.29
N LEU A 205 16.10 26.60 -49.98
CA LEU A 205 16.41 26.21 -51.34
C LEU A 205 15.57 26.94 -52.40
N VAL A 206 14.59 27.75 -51.97
CA VAL A 206 13.79 28.63 -52.81
C VAL A 206 14.31 30.08 -52.73
#